data_4b65d40878aa7c6fd4f9193111ca80e8
#
_entry.id   4b65d40878aa7c6fd4f9193111ca80e8
#
_cell.length_a   1.000
_cell.length_b   1.000
_cell.length_c   1.000
_cell.angle_alpha   90.00
_cell.angle_beta   90.00
_cell.angle_gamma   90.00
#
_symmetry.space_group_name_H-M   'P 1'
#
loop_
_entity.id
_entity.type
_entity.pdbx_description
1 polymer ?
#
loop_
_entity_poly.entity_id
_entity_poly.type
_entity_poly.pdbx_seq_one_letter_code
_entity_poly.pdbx_strand_id
1 'polypeptide(L)'
;SALTTVKEIAEEIDVIWIDRGGGTPAALYEVEHSTPVYSGLLRFNDVHLEAPNFNLRFGIVSNDSRRALFVRQLARPTFKASGLREICTFFEYRNVFGWHQRMRAGGQVHGQG
;
A
#
# COMPACT_ATOMS: atom_id res chain seq x y z
N SER A 1 15.40 -13.03 9.30
CA SER A 1 14.80 -12.04 10.18
C SER A 1 13.49 -11.51 9.60
N ALA A 2 12.70 -10.85 10.41
CA ALA A 2 11.44 -10.28 9.99
C ALA A 2 11.66 -9.26 8.84
N LEU A 3 12.73 -8.49 8.92
CA LEU A 3 13.05 -7.53 7.86
C LEU A 3 13.37 -8.22 6.54
N THR A 4 14.09 -9.33 6.57
CA THR A 4 14.38 -10.09 5.36
C THR A 4 13.10 -10.65 4.74
N THR A 5 12.21 -11.21 5.56
CA THR A 5 10.91 -11.72 5.09
C THR A 5 10.05 -10.61 4.51
N VAL A 6 10.02 -9.45 5.15
CA VAL A 6 9.27 -8.29 4.65
C VAL A 6 9.83 -7.86 3.29
N LYS A 7 11.15 -7.84 3.12
CA LYS A 7 11.75 -7.49 1.84
C LYS A 7 11.35 -8.45 0.74
N GLU A 8 11.35 -9.75 1.03
CA GLU A 8 10.97 -10.76 0.05
C GLU A 8 9.53 -10.59 -0.41
N ILE A 9 8.61 -10.34 0.53
CA ILE A 9 7.21 -10.12 0.21
C ILE A 9 7.02 -8.78 -0.52
N ALA A 10 7.72 -7.74 -0.05
CA ALA A 10 7.58 -6.40 -0.60
C ALA A 10 8.10 -6.29 -2.03
N GLU A 11 8.97 -7.19 -2.47
CA GLU A 11 9.44 -7.22 -3.86
C GLU A 11 8.30 -7.45 -4.85
N GLU A 12 7.19 -8.01 -4.39
CA GLU A 12 5.99 -8.23 -5.19
C GLU A 12 5.05 -7.03 -5.18
N ILE A 13 5.38 -5.98 -4.43
CA ILE A 13 4.55 -4.78 -4.28
C ILE A 13 5.07 -3.69 -5.20
N ASP A 14 4.17 -3.05 -5.91
CA ASP A 14 4.51 -2.12 -6.99
C ASP A 14 5.20 -0.85 -6.53
N VAL A 15 4.82 -0.31 -5.37
CA VAL A 15 5.36 0.95 -4.87
C VAL A 15 5.63 0.85 -3.38
N ILE A 16 6.82 1.25 -2.97
CA ILE A 16 7.24 1.24 -1.56
C ILE A 16 7.75 2.63 -1.21
N TRP A 17 7.20 3.19 -0.15
CA TRP A 17 7.71 4.42 0.45
C TRP A 17 8.46 4.08 1.72
N ILE A 18 9.67 4.60 1.84
CA ILE A 18 10.54 4.31 2.98
C ILE A 18 10.69 5.58 3.81
N ASP A 19 10.56 5.42 5.13
CA ASP A 19 10.79 6.52 6.06
C ASP A 19 12.24 6.99 5.99
N ARG A 20 12.44 8.30 5.94
CA ARG A 20 13.76 8.90 5.78
C ARG A 20 14.70 8.59 6.94
N GLY A 21 14.14 8.40 8.13
CA GLY A 21 14.95 8.24 9.33
C GLY A 21 15.46 6.84 9.59
N GLY A 22 14.80 5.81 9.07
CA GLY A 22 15.09 4.46 9.49
C GLY A 22 15.33 3.42 8.41
N GLY A 23 15.08 3.74 7.13
CA GLY A 23 15.15 2.73 6.09
C GLY A 23 14.04 1.69 6.18
N THR A 24 13.09 1.85 7.08
CA THR A 24 11.96 0.96 7.26
C THR A 24 10.82 1.39 6.34
N PRO A 25 10.14 0.46 5.67
CA PRO A 25 8.99 0.84 4.85
C PRO A 25 7.93 1.53 5.70
N ALA A 26 7.42 2.67 5.24
CA ALA A 26 6.37 3.41 5.93
C ALA A 26 5.01 3.22 5.26
N ALA A 27 4.99 3.05 3.95
CA ALA A 27 3.78 2.82 3.20
C ALA A 27 4.06 1.91 2.01
N LEU A 28 3.15 0.99 1.75
CA LEU A 28 3.25 0.05 0.64
C LEU A 28 1.98 0.18 -0.20
N TYR A 29 2.16 0.32 -1.51
CA TYR A 29 1.04 0.48 -2.43
C TYR A 29 1.10 -0.58 -3.50
N GLU A 30 -0.05 -1.07 -3.90
CA GLU A 30 -0.17 -2.00 -5.00
C GLU A 30 -1.16 -1.45 -6.02
N VAL A 31 -0.74 -1.38 -7.29
CA VAL A 31 -1.58 -0.91 -8.38
C VAL A 31 -2.23 -2.12 -9.03
N GLU A 32 -3.56 -2.18 -8.95
CA GLU A 32 -4.33 -3.32 -9.43
C GLU A 32 -5.15 -2.93 -10.65
N HIS A 33 -4.84 -3.55 -11.78
CA HIS A 33 -5.58 -3.33 -13.02
C HIS A 33 -6.54 -4.49 -13.32
N SER A 34 -6.01 -5.70 -13.34
CA SER A 34 -6.76 -6.91 -13.66
C SER A 34 -6.57 -8.01 -12.65
N THR A 35 -5.59 -7.86 -11.76
CA THR A 35 -5.31 -8.84 -10.71
C THR A 35 -6.39 -8.75 -9.63
N PRO A 36 -6.78 -9.87 -9.01
CA PRO A 36 -7.75 -9.81 -7.93
C PRO A 36 -7.27 -8.94 -6.76
N VAL A 37 -8.16 -8.08 -6.30
CA VAL A 37 -7.88 -7.22 -5.13
C VAL A 37 -7.47 -8.06 -3.93
N TYR A 38 -8.09 -9.23 -3.79
CA TYR A 38 -7.81 -10.13 -2.67
C TYR A 38 -6.33 -10.53 -2.60
N SER A 39 -5.69 -10.73 -3.75
CA SER A 39 -4.27 -11.09 -3.78
C SER A 39 -3.39 -9.99 -3.19
N GLY A 40 -3.69 -8.73 -3.52
CA GLY A 40 -2.97 -7.59 -2.94
C GLY A 40 -3.17 -7.50 -1.44
N LEU A 41 -4.40 -7.70 -0.98
CA LEU A 41 -4.69 -7.69 0.45
C LEU A 41 -3.98 -8.80 1.19
N LEU A 42 -3.88 -9.98 0.59
CA LEU A 42 -3.13 -11.08 1.20
C LEU A 42 -1.66 -10.74 1.35
N ARG A 43 -1.05 -10.15 0.33
CA ARG A 43 0.36 -9.74 0.42
C ARG A 43 0.57 -8.71 1.52
N PHE A 44 -0.30 -7.70 1.61
CA PHE A 44 -0.23 -6.72 2.68
C PHE A 44 -0.40 -7.37 4.04
N ASN A 45 -1.34 -8.31 4.14
CA ASN A 45 -1.59 -9.00 5.40
C ASN A 45 -0.36 -9.79 5.87
N ASP A 46 0.32 -10.43 4.93
CA ASP A 46 1.55 -11.18 5.25
C ASP A 46 2.64 -10.23 5.76
N VAL A 47 2.82 -9.07 5.11
CA VAL A 47 3.78 -8.08 5.58
C VAL A 47 3.42 -7.59 6.98
N HIS A 48 2.13 -7.30 7.19
CA HIS A 48 1.65 -6.80 8.48
C HIS A 48 1.89 -7.81 9.61
N LEU A 49 1.64 -9.08 9.34
CA LEU A 49 1.82 -10.13 10.34
C LEU A 49 3.29 -10.43 10.62
N GLU A 50 4.15 -10.33 9.59
CA GLU A 50 5.58 -10.57 9.74
C GLU A 50 6.31 -9.41 10.45
N ALA A 51 5.77 -8.20 10.36
CA ALA A 51 6.41 -7.03 10.93
C ALA A 51 5.41 -6.21 11.75
N PRO A 52 4.86 -6.78 12.83
CA PRO A 52 3.82 -6.10 13.61
C PRO A 52 4.31 -4.84 14.31
N ASN A 53 5.62 -4.72 14.53
CA ASN A 53 6.20 -3.56 15.20
C ASN A 53 6.52 -2.42 14.24
N PHE A 54 6.41 -2.64 12.94
CA PHE A 54 6.58 -1.57 11.96
C PHE A 54 5.26 -0.80 11.84
N ASN A 55 5.34 0.51 11.81
CA ASN A 55 4.17 1.35 11.65
C ASN A 55 3.86 1.50 10.17
N LEU A 56 3.34 0.45 9.55
CA LEU A 56 3.10 0.40 8.12
C LEU A 56 1.67 0.81 7.77
N ARG A 57 1.52 1.43 6.61
CA ARG A 57 0.25 1.72 5.98
C ARG A 57 0.22 1.07 4.61
N PHE A 58 -0.96 0.67 4.17
CA PHE A 58 -1.12 -0.03 2.91
C PHE A 58 -2.18 0.65 2.04
N GLY A 59 -1.98 0.59 0.75
CA GLY A 59 -2.93 1.15 -0.20
C GLY A 59 -3.10 0.27 -1.42
N ILE A 60 -4.35 0.09 -1.84
CA ILE A 60 -4.67 -0.49 -3.14
C ILE A 60 -5.05 0.66 -4.06
N VAL A 61 -4.35 0.75 -5.19
CA VAL A 61 -4.62 1.77 -6.20
C VAL A 61 -5.29 1.10 -7.39
N SER A 62 -6.51 1.51 -7.72
CA SER A 62 -7.24 0.87 -8.80
C SER A 62 -8.33 1.80 -9.34
N ASN A 63 -9.07 1.31 -10.31
CA ASN A 63 -10.22 2.00 -10.85
C ASN A 63 -11.33 2.05 -9.79
N ASP A 64 -12.07 3.15 -9.76
CA ASP A 64 -13.12 3.35 -8.77
C ASP A 64 -14.21 2.27 -8.82
N SER A 65 -14.40 1.66 -9.98
CA SER A 65 -15.35 0.54 -10.11
C SER A 65 -15.00 -0.66 -9.23
N ARG A 66 -13.78 -0.72 -8.73
CA ARG A 66 -13.32 -1.82 -7.88
C ARG A 66 -13.40 -1.49 -6.38
N ARG A 67 -13.83 -0.29 -6.03
CA ARG A 67 -13.93 0.15 -4.63
C ARG A 67 -14.86 -0.75 -3.81
N ALA A 68 -16.02 -1.09 -4.35
CA ALA A 68 -16.97 -1.96 -3.65
C ALA A 68 -16.38 -3.34 -3.40
N LEU A 69 -15.64 -3.87 -4.37
CA LEU A 69 -14.94 -5.14 -4.22
C LEU A 69 -13.88 -5.05 -3.11
N PHE A 70 -13.12 -3.97 -3.10
CA PHE A 70 -12.10 -3.73 -2.06
C PHE A 70 -12.75 -3.74 -0.67
N VAL A 71 -13.82 -2.98 -0.49
CA VAL A 71 -14.51 -2.91 0.81
C VAL A 71 -15.01 -4.28 1.24
N ARG A 72 -15.60 -5.02 0.31
CA ARG A 72 -16.13 -6.35 0.60
C ARG A 72 -15.04 -7.34 0.96
N GLN A 73 -13.93 -7.32 0.23
CA GLN A 73 -12.82 -8.24 0.50
C GLN A 73 -12.11 -7.88 1.81
N LEU A 74 -11.93 -6.59 2.08
CA LEU A 74 -11.28 -6.16 3.30
C LEU A 74 -12.12 -6.47 4.55
N ALA A 75 -13.41 -6.66 4.38
CA ALA A 75 -14.32 -7.02 5.48
C ALA A 75 -14.24 -8.50 5.86
N ARG A 76 -13.43 -9.30 5.15
CA ARG A 76 -13.30 -10.73 5.45
C ARG A 76 -12.74 -10.92 6.87
N PRO A 77 -13.20 -11.99 7.56
CA PRO A 77 -12.76 -12.23 8.95
C PRO A 77 -11.25 -12.27 9.14
N THR A 78 -10.50 -12.80 8.17
CA THR A 78 -9.05 -12.88 8.27
C THR A 78 -8.42 -11.50 8.36
N PHE A 79 -8.90 -10.52 7.60
CA PHE A 79 -8.35 -9.16 7.63
C PHE A 79 -8.87 -8.36 8.82
N LYS A 80 -10.08 -8.65 9.26
CA LYS A 80 -10.60 -8.05 10.48
C LYS A 80 -9.79 -8.50 11.69
N ALA A 81 -9.49 -9.80 11.77
CA ALA A 81 -8.75 -10.35 12.89
C ALA A 81 -7.32 -9.85 12.96
N SER A 82 -6.68 -9.62 11.81
CA SER A 82 -5.30 -9.14 11.77
C SER A 82 -5.17 -7.64 11.97
N GLY A 83 -6.27 -6.90 11.89
CA GLY A 83 -6.24 -5.44 11.97
C GLY A 83 -5.91 -4.74 10.66
N LEU A 84 -5.85 -5.47 9.54
CA LEU A 84 -5.53 -4.86 8.25
C LEU A 84 -6.52 -3.77 7.86
N ARG A 85 -7.79 -3.90 8.29
CA ARG A 85 -8.83 -2.91 7.98
C ARG A 85 -8.47 -1.50 8.41
N GLU A 86 -7.77 -1.36 9.53
CA GLU A 86 -7.45 -0.05 10.10
C GLU A 86 -6.30 0.64 9.39
N ILE A 87 -5.52 -0.12 8.62
CA ILE A 87 -4.28 0.40 8.04
C ILE A 87 -4.22 0.26 6.53
N CYS A 88 -5.31 -0.17 5.90
CA CYS A 88 -5.38 -0.34 4.45
C CYS A 88 -6.47 0.56 3.86
N THR A 89 -6.11 1.28 2.80
CA THR A 89 -6.99 2.25 2.16
C THR A 89 -7.05 2.02 0.66
N PHE A 90 -8.18 2.34 0.06
CA PHE A 90 -8.34 2.32 -1.39
C PHE A 90 -8.11 3.71 -1.96
N PHE A 91 -7.33 3.77 -3.03
CA PHE A 91 -7.09 5.02 -3.77
C PHE A 91 -7.54 4.84 -5.21
N GLU A 92 -8.32 5.78 -5.71
CA GLU A 92 -8.71 5.77 -7.09
C GLU A 92 -7.52 6.15 -7.97
N TYR A 93 -7.32 5.42 -9.05
CA TYR A 93 -6.14 5.55 -9.91
C TYR A 93 -5.91 6.98 -10.40
N ARG A 94 -6.97 7.66 -10.83
CA ARG A 94 -6.86 9.05 -11.33
C ARG A 94 -6.35 10.00 -10.27
N ASN A 95 -6.82 9.82 -9.04
CA ASN A 95 -6.43 10.71 -7.94
C ASN A 95 -4.96 10.54 -7.61
N VAL A 96 -4.47 9.32 -7.62
CA VAL A 96 -3.05 9.04 -7.36
C VAL A 96 -2.19 9.59 -8.50
N PHE A 97 -2.61 9.38 -9.74
CA PHE A 97 -1.87 9.88 -10.89
C PHE A 97 -1.79 11.41 -10.89
N GLY A 98 -2.91 12.08 -10.64
CA GLY A 98 -2.94 13.53 -10.55
C GLY A 98 -2.08 14.06 -9.40
N TRP A 99 -2.16 13.40 -8.25
CA TRP A 99 -1.33 13.75 -7.11
C TRP A 99 0.17 13.61 -7.44
N HIS A 100 0.54 12.50 -8.08
CA HIS A 100 1.93 12.25 -8.48
C HIS A 100 2.44 13.32 -9.43
N GLN A 101 1.62 13.73 -10.40
CA GLN A 101 1.99 14.80 -11.31
C GLN A 101 2.20 16.12 -10.59
N ARG A 102 1.30 16.46 -9.66
CA ARG A 102 1.43 17.67 -8.85
C ARG A 102 2.69 17.64 -7.98
N MET A 103 2.99 16.50 -7.40
CA MET A 103 4.20 16.32 -6.59
C MET A 103 5.46 16.50 -7.43
N ARG A 104 5.49 15.96 -8.64
CA ARG A 104 6.64 16.13 -9.52
C ARG A 104 6.83 17.58 -9.91
N ALA A 105 5.75 18.27 -10.30
CA ALA A 105 5.81 19.67 -10.67
C ALA A 105 6.24 20.52 -9.48
N GLY A 106 5.64 20.28 -8.30
CA GLY A 106 6.03 20.97 -7.08
C GLY A 106 7.47 20.69 -6.69
N GLY A 107 7.90 19.43 -6.84
CA GLY A 107 9.27 19.04 -6.58
C GLY A 107 10.28 19.72 -7.49
N GLN A 108 9.91 19.91 -8.75
CA GLN A 108 10.76 20.62 -9.70
C GLN A 108 10.88 22.11 -9.34
N VAL A 109 9.78 22.70 -8.89
CA VAL A 109 9.77 24.10 -8.49
C VAL A 109 10.45 24.29 -7.14
N HIS A 110 10.13 23.47 -6.17
CA HIS A 110 10.60 23.58 -4.80
C HIS A 110 11.91 22.83 -4.54
N GLY A 111 12.28 21.88 -5.41
CA GLY A 111 13.54 21.17 -5.30
C GLY A 111 14.74 22.08 -5.44
N GLN A 112 14.51 23.31 -5.81
CA GLN A 112 15.52 24.33 -5.96
C GLN A 112 15.63 25.23 -4.74
N GLY A 113 14.70 25.06 -3.83
CA GLY A 113 14.69 25.90 -2.65
C GLY A 113 14.61 25.13 -1.38
#